data_08f818d5c6ed43961737eeb0a78280d4
#
_entry.id   08f818d5c6ed43961737eeb0a78280d4
#
_cell.length_a   1.000
_cell.length_b   1.000
_cell.length_c   1.000
_cell.angle_alpha   90.00
_cell.angle_beta   90.00
_cell.angle_gamma   90.00
#
_symmetry.space_group_name_H-M   'P 1'
#
loop_
_entity.id
_entity.type
_entity.pdbx_description
1 polymer ?
#
loop_
_entity_poly.entity_id
_entity_poly.type
_entity_poly.pdbx_seq_one_letter_code
_entity_poly.pdbx_strand_id
1 'polypeptide(L)'
;KVPGFGHKSEMTVGRFEPKFKHRRSTTFLNSVEKPQSAIVIGAGLAGSAVARELARRGAQVQVIDAGPVGAAGASALRWGVVHAQPSGDDNQLFRLTRLGLEMLQEELRSYPELVRTEGLFQMARDEAELQKWQQWFAQSKPFSFPKDFLRLMSAEEAESKIGLKPRLGGLWHEGAGIVAVAEW
;
A
#
# COMPACT_ATOMS: atom_id res chain seq x y z
N LYS A 1 -13.84 7.42 -18.74
CA LYS A 1 -13.83 7.86 -17.35
C LYS A 1 -13.76 6.65 -16.45
N VAL A 2 -12.99 6.74 -15.40
CA VAL A 2 -12.86 5.70 -14.37
C VAL A 2 -13.25 6.28 -13.02
N PRO A 3 -13.66 5.47 -12.04
CA PRO A 3 -13.95 5.94 -10.68
C PRO A 3 -12.78 6.75 -10.13
N GLY A 4 -13.08 7.87 -9.49
CA GLY A 4 -12.07 8.72 -8.87
C GLY A 4 -11.72 8.27 -7.46
N PHE A 5 -10.72 8.88 -6.89
CA PHE A 5 -10.28 8.63 -5.52
C PHE A 5 -9.98 9.96 -4.80
N GLY A 6 -10.21 9.98 -3.50
CA GLY A 6 -9.98 11.16 -2.67
C GLY A 6 -10.93 12.30 -3.03
N HIS A 7 -10.39 13.44 -3.42
CA HIS A 7 -11.17 14.65 -3.75
C HIS A 7 -11.91 14.59 -5.08
N LYS A 8 -11.73 13.53 -5.87
CA LYS A 8 -12.31 13.39 -7.20
C LYS A 8 -13.31 12.26 -7.24
N SER A 9 -14.53 12.55 -7.69
CA SER A 9 -15.56 11.52 -7.92
C SER A 9 -15.30 10.70 -9.18
N GLU A 10 -14.59 11.27 -10.15
CA GLU A 10 -14.21 10.62 -11.41
C GLU A 10 -12.81 11.03 -11.83
N MET A 11 -12.13 10.14 -12.53
CA MET A 11 -10.84 10.43 -13.17
C MET A 11 -10.95 10.28 -14.69
N THR A 12 -10.23 11.13 -15.40
CA THR A 12 -10.02 10.99 -16.83
C THR A 12 -8.65 10.38 -17.05
N VAL A 13 -8.62 9.24 -17.72
CA VAL A 13 -7.38 8.62 -18.18
C VAL A 13 -7.12 9.08 -19.60
N GLY A 14 -5.90 9.51 -19.88
CA GLY A 14 -5.50 9.97 -21.21
C GLY A 14 -3.98 10.01 -21.34
N ARG A 15 -3.52 10.06 -22.58
CA ARG A 15 -2.12 10.30 -22.88
C ARG A 15 -1.85 11.80 -22.86
N PHE A 16 -0.87 12.22 -22.05
CA PHE A 16 -0.43 13.61 -22.04
C PHE A 16 0.66 13.83 -23.08
N GLU A 17 0.36 14.68 -24.07
CA GLU A 17 1.35 15.12 -25.05
C GLU A 17 1.61 16.64 -24.84
N PRO A 18 2.68 16.99 -24.12
CA PRO A 18 2.94 18.40 -23.78
C PRO A 18 3.28 19.20 -25.04
N LYS A 19 2.56 20.29 -25.26
CA LYS A 19 2.86 21.26 -26.34
C LYS A 19 4.13 22.09 -26.10
N PHE A 20 4.62 22.07 -24.84
CA PHE A 20 5.78 22.86 -24.43
C PHE A 20 6.92 21.95 -24.04
N LYS A 21 8.10 22.20 -24.61
CA LYS A 21 9.33 21.60 -24.13
C LYS A 21 9.72 22.29 -22.83
N HIS A 22 9.77 21.56 -21.71
CA HIS A 22 10.29 22.09 -20.45
C HIS A 22 11.75 22.58 -20.67
N ARG A 23 12.04 23.81 -20.28
CA ARG A 23 13.43 24.36 -20.30
C ARG A 23 14.36 23.64 -19.30
N ARG A 24 13.82 22.97 -18.29
CA ARG A 24 14.64 22.11 -17.44
C ARG A 24 14.90 20.83 -18.22
N SER A 25 16.16 20.68 -18.58
CA SER A 25 16.66 19.45 -19.20
C SER A 25 16.23 18.25 -18.33
N THR A 26 15.41 17.39 -18.89
CA THR A 26 15.13 16.06 -18.35
C THR A 26 16.30 15.10 -18.58
N THR A 27 17.49 15.66 -18.84
CA THR A 27 18.72 14.92 -19.11
C THR A 27 19.07 13.93 -18.00
N PHE A 28 18.56 14.17 -16.78
CA PHE A 28 18.70 13.23 -15.68
C PHE A 28 17.92 11.92 -15.84
N LEU A 29 16.89 11.88 -16.66
CA LEU A 29 16.09 10.67 -16.86
C LEU A 29 16.46 9.90 -18.14
N ASN A 30 17.14 10.55 -19.10
CA ASN A 30 17.44 9.94 -20.41
C ASN A 30 18.84 9.30 -20.52
N SER A 31 19.66 9.41 -19.46
CA SER A 31 21.03 8.89 -19.48
C SER A 31 21.36 7.98 -18.28
N VAL A 32 20.36 7.47 -17.56
CA VAL A 32 20.65 6.39 -16.62
C VAL A 32 20.90 5.14 -17.46
N GLU A 33 22.15 4.90 -17.76
CA GLU A 33 22.56 3.59 -18.27
C GLU A 33 22.00 2.54 -17.32
N LYS A 34 21.35 1.52 -17.88
CA LYS A 34 20.85 0.41 -17.05
C LYS A 34 22.04 -0.15 -16.30
N PRO A 35 21.98 -0.25 -14.96
CA PRO A 35 23.10 -0.77 -14.22
C PRO A 35 23.38 -2.19 -14.70
N GLN A 36 24.61 -2.46 -15.08
CA GLN A 36 25.04 -3.81 -15.49
C GLN A 36 25.13 -4.72 -14.26
N SER A 37 25.48 -4.16 -13.10
CA SER A 37 25.52 -4.86 -11.83
C SER A 37 25.06 -3.95 -10.69
N ALA A 38 24.54 -4.56 -9.62
CA ALA A 38 24.09 -3.87 -8.42
C ALA A 38 24.34 -4.71 -7.17
N ILE A 39 24.66 -4.03 -6.08
CA ILE A 39 24.72 -4.65 -4.75
C ILE A 39 23.55 -4.10 -3.94
N VAL A 40 22.72 -4.97 -3.40
CA VAL A 40 21.61 -4.64 -2.51
C VAL A 40 21.99 -5.08 -1.09
N ILE A 41 21.98 -4.14 -0.17
CA ILE A 41 22.27 -4.39 1.25
C ILE A 41 20.94 -4.55 2.00
N GLY A 42 20.75 -5.73 2.56
CA GLY A 42 19.51 -6.16 3.24
C GLY A 42 18.66 -7.07 2.36
N ALA A 43 18.36 -8.27 2.87
CA ALA A 43 17.54 -9.29 2.20
C ALA A 43 16.10 -9.36 2.77
N GLY A 44 15.64 -8.30 3.46
CA GLY A 44 14.25 -8.16 3.86
C GLY A 44 13.34 -7.83 2.66
N LEU A 45 12.04 -7.69 2.90
CA LEU A 45 11.03 -7.40 1.85
C LEU A 45 11.44 -6.28 0.89
N ALA A 46 11.93 -5.16 1.42
CA ALA A 46 12.33 -4.02 0.60
C ALA A 46 13.53 -4.34 -0.30
N GLY A 47 14.57 -4.94 0.26
CA GLY A 47 15.77 -5.30 -0.49
C GLY A 47 15.50 -6.38 -1.52
N SER A 48 14.72 -7.39 -1.17
CA SER A 48 14.32 -8.46 -2.09
C SER A 48 13.50 -7.92 -3.26
N ALA A 49 12.55 -7.00 -3.01
CA ALA A 49 11.77 -6.36 -4.06
C ALA A 49 12.66 -5.52 -5.01
N VAL A 50 13.60 -4.75 -4.47
CA VAL A 50 14.57 -3.98 -5.27
C VAL A 50 15.47 -4.91 -6.07
N ALA A 51 16.02 -5.95 -5.45
CA ALA A 51 16.90 -6.91 -6.11
C ALA A 51 16.20 -7.61 -7.28
N ARG A 52 14.95 -8.06 -7.05
CA ARG A 52 14.12 -8.69 -8.07
C ARG A 52 13.86 -7.73 -9.26
N GLU A 53 13.50 -6.50 -8.99
CA GLU A 53 13.20 -5.55 -10.05
C GLU A 53 14.46 -5.18 -10.87
N LEU A 54 15.61 -5.04 -10.23
CA LEU A 54 16.88 -4.83 -10.92
C LEU A 54 17.26 -6.03 -11.79
N ALA A 55 17.09 -7.26 -11.27
CA ALA A 55 17.35 -8.48 -12.02
C ALA A 55 16.41 -8.62 -13.24
N ARG A 56 15.12 -8.31 -13.08
CA ARG A 56 14.14 -8.28 -14.20
C ARG A 56 14.52 -7.28 -15.29
N ARG A 57 15.23 -6.22 -14.93
CA ARG A 57 15.76 -5.22 -15.88
C ARG A 57 17.10 -5.62 -16.50
N GLY A 58 17.61 -6.80 -16.16
CA GLY A 58 18.82 -7.37 -16.73
C GLY A 58 20.11 -7.05 -15.99
N ALA A 59 20.05 -6.47 -14.78
CA ALA A 59 21.22 -6.26 -13.95
C ALA A 59 21.67 -7.59 -13.28
N GLN A 60 22.99 -7.75 -13.12
CA GLN A 60 23.55 -8.77 -12.23
C GLN A 60 23.42 -8.24 -10.79
N VAL A 61 22.66 -8.92 -9.94
CA VAL A 61 22.37 -8.43 -8.60
C VAL A 61 23.00 -9.36 -7.56
N GLN A 62 23.75 -8.75 -6.63
CA GLN A 62 24.25 -9.41 -5.42
C GLN A 62 23.49 -8.83 -4.22
N VAL A 63 22.89 -9.70 -3.40
CA VAL A 63 22.25 -9.30 -2.14
C VAL A 63 23.16 -9.68 -0.99
N ILE A 64 23.39 -8.75 -0.07
CA ILE A 64 24.20 -8.94 1.14
C ILE A 64 23.33 -8.68 2.36
N ASP A 65 23.28 -9.60 3.30
CA ASP A 65 22.58 -9.44 4.57
C ASP A 65 23.47 -9.90 5.73
N ALA A 66 23.23 -9.37 6.92
CA ALA A 66 23.95 -9.73 8.14
C ALA A 66 23.52 -11.08 8.72
N GLY A 67 22.40 -11.62 8.31
CA GLY A 67 21.81 -12.88 8.76
C GLY A 67 21.36 -13.76 7.60
N PRO A 68 20.76 -14.91 7.89
CA PRO A 68 20.15 -15.76 6.87
C PRO A 68 19.07 -15.01 6.11
N VAL A 69 18.99 -15.20 4.81
CA VAL A 69 17.99 -14.56 3.93
C VAL A 69 16.58 -14.91 4.43
N GLY A 70 15.74 -13.87 4.58
CA GLY A 70 14.36 -14.04 5.04
C GLY A 70 14.19 -14.33 6.54
N ALA A 71 15.29 -14.48 7.30
CA ALA A 71 15.23 -14.90 8.70
C ALA A 71 15.63 -13.81 9.70
N ALA A 72 15.85 -12.55 9.26
CA ALA A 72 16.29 -11.47 10.13
C ALA A 72 15.36 -10.26 10.09
N GLY A 73 15.29 -9.53 11.22
CA GLY A 73 14.54 -8.28 11.32
C GLY A 73 13.02 -8.45 11.21
N ALA A 74 12.34 -7.37 10.83
CA ALA A 74 10.87 -7.34 10.72
C ALA A 74 10.31 -8.27 9.65
N SER A 75 11.09 -8.56 8.61
CA SER A 75 10.69 -9.46 7.53
C SER A 75 10.73 -10.95 7.90
N ALA A 76 11.30 -11.29 9.07
CA ALA A 76 11.27 -12.65 9.64
C ALA A 76 9.93 -12.99 10.31
N LEU A 77 9.01 -12.05 10.44
CA LEU A 77 7.67 -12.31 10.95
C LEU A 77 6.92 -13.27 10.01
N ARG A 78 6.27 -14.27 10.59
CA ARG A 78 5.49 -15.23 9.82
C ARG A 78 4.39 -14.55 9.01
N TRP A 79 3.74 -13.56 9.58
CA TRP A 79 2.64 -12.82 8.97
C TRP A 79 2.89 -11.32 9.01
N GLY A 80 2.70 -10.66 7.90
CA GLY A 80 2.72 -9.21 7.80
C GLY A 80 1.31 -8.66 7.53
N VAL A 81 0.95 -7.57 8.20
CA VAL A 81 -0.30 -6.86 7.92
C VAL A 81 -0.10 -5.92 6.75
N VAL A 82 -1.04 -5.97 5.81
CA VAL A 82 -1.00 -5.17 4.58
C VAL A 82 -2.24 -4.31 4.50
N HIS A 83 -2.06 -3.00 4.58
CA HIS A 83 -3.11 -2.01 4.40
C HIS A 83 -2.53 -0.66 3.96
N ALA A 84 -3.34 0.19 3.33
CA ALA A 84 -2.97 1.59 3.13
C ALA A 84 -3.13 2.38 4.43
N GLN A 85 -2.36 3.45 4.59
CA GLN A 85 -2.46 4.39 5.71
C GLN A 85 -3.41 5.54 5.36
N PRO A 86 -4.72 5.47 5.70
CA PRO A 86 -5.69 6.46 5.25
C PRO A 86 -5.46 7.82 5.91
N SER A 87 -5.75 8.88 5.17
CA SER A 87 -5.77 10.24 5.69
C SER A 87 -6.93 11.03 5.06
N GLY A 88 -7.52 11.95 5.83
CA GLY A 88 -8.63 12.77 5.36
C GLY A 88 -8.25 13.85 4.34
N ASP A 89 -6.96 14.12 4.14
CA ASP A 89 -6.41 15.13 3.23
C ASP A 89 -5.70 14.52 2.01
N ASP A 90 -5.81 13.21 1.80
CA ASP A 90 -5.15 12.47 0.70
C ASP A 90 -3.65 12.82 0.61
N ASN A 91 -2.95 12.83 1.74
CA ASN A 91 -1.54 13.20 1.80
C ASN A 91 -0.62 12.22 1.06
N GLN A 92 0.65 12.58 0.94
CA GLN A 92 1.63 11.79 0.18
C GLN A 92 1.80 10.36 0.73
N LEU A 93 1.78 10.20 2.06
CA LEU A 93 1.92 8.87 2.67
C LEU A 93 0.74 7.96 2.31
N PHE A 94 -0.48 8.49 2.36
CA PHE A 94 -1.65 7.73 1.97
C PHE A 94 -1.61 7.35 0.48
N ARG A 95 -1.23 8.28 -0.40
CA ARG A 95 -1.09 7.99 -1.85
C ARG A 95 -0.04 6.93 -2.11
N LEU A 96 1.11 7.00 -1.42
CA LEU A 96 2.19 6.04 -1.55
C LEU A 96 1.78 4.65 -1.05
N THR A 97 1.20 4.57 0.15
CA THR A 97 0.80 3.28 0.74
C THR A 97 -0.37 2.63 0.00
N ARG A 98 -1.28 3.43 -0.56
CA ARG A 98 -2.35 2.94 -1.43
C ARG A 98 -1.79 2.34 -2.73
N LEU A 99 -0.90 3.07 -3.40
CA LEU A 99 -0.24 2.55 -4.60
C LEU A 99 0.55 1.28 -4.29
N GLY A 100 1.26 1.25 -3.16
CA GLY A 100 1.97 0.05 -2.71
C GLY A 100 1.04 -1.13 -2.46
N LEU A 101 -0.14 -0.89 -1.88
CA LEU A 101 -1.15 -1.92 -1.67
C LEU A 101 -1.67 -2.48 -3.01
N GLU A 102 -2.01 -1.60 -3.97
CA GLU A 102 -2.47 -1.99 -5.30
C GLU A 102 -1.42 -2.83 -6.06
N MET A 103 -0.16 -2.40 -6.03
CA MET A 103 0.96 -3.13 -6.64
C MET A 103 1.17 -4.50 -5.99
N LEU A 104 1.09 -4.56 -4.65
CA LEU A 104 1.25 -5.80 -3.91
C LEU A 104 0.10 -6.77 -4.18
N GLN A 105 -1.14 -6.29 -4.22
CA GLN A 105 -2.31 -7.11 -4.56
C GLN A 105 -2.18 -7.71 -5.97
N GLU A 106 -1.71 -6.94 -6.94
CA GLU A 106 -1.47 -7.44 -8.30
C GLU A 106 -0.41 -8.55 -8.31
N GLU A 107 0.69 -8.34 -7.58
CA GLU A 107 1.77 -9.32 -7.46
C GLU A 107 1.28 -10.61 -6.80
N LEU A 108 0.54 -10.48 -5.70
CA LEU A 108 0.04 -11.60 -4.90
C LEU A 108 -1.07 -12.40 -5.58
N ARG A 109 -1.65 -11.92 -6.68
CA ARG A 109 -2.58 -12.75 -7.50
C ARG A 109 -1.93 -14.03 -8.01
N SER A 110 -0.62 -14.00 -8.19
CA SER A 110 0.13 -15.19 -8.62
C SER A 110 0.48 -16.14 -7.46
N TYR A 111 0.19 -15.74 -6.21
CA TYR A 111 0.54 -16.47 -4.99
C TYR A 111 -0.61 -16.44 -3.98
N PRO A 112 -1.80 -16.94 -4.35
CA PRO A 112 -3.00 -16.83 -3.50
C PRO A 112 -2.86 -17.56 -2.16
N GLU A 113 -1.99 -18.56 -2.08
CA GLU A 113 -1.71 -19.31 -0.85
C GLU A 113 -1.01 -18.47 0.22
N LEU A 114 -0.31 -17.42 -0.19
CA LEU A 114 0.41 -16.53 0.73
C LEU A 114 -0.48 -15.45 1.36
N VAL A 115 -1.74 -15.34 0.94
CA VAL A 115 -2.59 -14.19 1.26
C VAL A 115 -3.84 -14.61 2.01
N ARG A 116 -4.22 -13.79 3.00
CA ARG A 116 -5.54 -13.78 3.62
C ARG A 116 -6.11 -12.36 3.50
N THR A 117 -7.00 -12.15 2.54
CA THR A 117 -7.59 -10.83 2.22
C THR A 117 -9.06 -10.75 2.61
N GLU A 118 -9.39 -11.15 3.82
CA GLU A 118 -10.77 -11.08 4.34
C GLU A 118 -11.15 -9.68 4.83
N GLY A 119 -10.24 -8.73 4.68
CA GLY A 119 -10.32 -7.38 5.20
C GLY A 119 -9.56 -7.18 6.50
N LEU A 120 -9.45 -5.95 6.95
CA LEU A 120 -8.77 -5.57 8.18
C LEU A 120 -9.63 -4.58 8.97
N PHE A 121 -9.90 -4.87 10.22
CA PHE A 121 -10.49 -3.91 11.14
C PHE A 121 -9.40 -3.18 11.92
N GLN A 122 -9.31 -1.87 11.74
CA GLN A 122 -8.44 -0.98 12.50
C GLN A 122 -9.27 -0.25 13.56
N MET A 123 -9.23 -0.73 14.80
CA MET A 123 -9.90 -0.08 15.92
C MET A 123 -9.27 1.30 16.18
N ALA A 124 -10.09 2.31 16.50
CA ALA A 124 -9.61 3.60 16.96
C ALA A 124 -8.87 3.44 18.29
N ARG A 125 -7.75 4.15 18.45
CA ARG A 125 -6.95 4.14 19.69
C ARG A 125 -7.72 4.77 20.87
N ASP A 126 -8.46 5.84 20.55
CA ASP A 126 -9.24 6.64 21.47
C ASP A 126 -10.45 7.28 20.77
N GLU A 127 -11.32 7.92 21.57
CA GLU A 127 -12.51 8.62 21.08
C GLU A 127 -12.17 9.78 20.14
N ALA A 128 -11.04 10.46 20.35
CA ALA A 128 -10.63 11.58 19.51
C ALA A 128 -10.28 11.11 18.07
N GLU A 129 -9.61 9.96 17.97
CA GLU A 129 -9.33 9.36 16.66
C GLU A 129 -10.61 8.87 15.98
N LEU A 130 -11.52 8.25 16.73
CA LEU A 130 -12.81 7.84 16.20
C LEU A 130 -13.62 9.02 15.65
N GLN A 131 -13.71 10.10 16.43
CA GLN A 131 -14.38 11.34 16.01
C GLN A 131 -13.73 11.94 14.75
N LYS A 132 -12.41 11.94 14.66
CA LYS A 132 -11.68 12.39 13.47
C LYS A 132 -12.07 11.56 12.25
N TRP A 133 -12.15 10.23 12.37
CA TRP A 133 -12.55 9.36 11.27
C TRP A 133 -14.03 9.56 10.91
N GLN A 134 -14.92 9.71 11.88
CA GLN A 134 -16.32 10.05 11.63
C GLN A 134 -16.46 11.34 10.83
N GLN A 135 -15.66 12.36 11.13
CA GLN A 135 -15.64 13.60 10.37
C GLN A 135 -15.21 13.40 8.91
N TRP A 136 -14.26 12.50 8.63
CA TRP A 136 -13.86 12.20 7.25
C TRP A 136 -15.04 11.67 6.41
N PHE A 137 -15.86 10.81 7.00
CA PHE A 137 -17.00 10.21 6.31
C PHE A 137 -18.25 11.10 6.30
N ALA A 138 -18.38 12.02 7.26
CA ALA A 138 -19.47 13.01 7.30
C ALA A 138 -19.31 14.12 6.25
N GLN A 139 -18.08 14.39 5.80
CA GLN A 139 -17.82 15.41 4.80
C GLN A 139 -18.29 14.94 3.42
N SER A 140 -19.36 15.57 2.92
CA SER A 140 -19.94 15.24 1.61
C SER A 140 -19.02 15.58 0.43
N LYS A 141 -17.96 16.34 0.62
CA LYS A 141 -16.92 16.76 -0.36
C LYS A 141 -15.84 17.57 0.38
N PRO A 142 -14.58 17.58 -0.04
CA PRO A 142 -14.08 17.13 -1.35
C PRO A 142 -13.46 15.73 -1.32
N PHE A 143 -13.45 15.02 -0.18
CA PHE A 143 -12.78 13.75 -0.01
C PHE A 143 -13.80 12.62 0.26
N SER A 144 -13.77 11.58 -0.56
CA SER A 144 -14.56 10.38 -0.32
C SER A 144 -13.71 9.13 -0.54
N PHE A 145 -13.88 8.16 0.33
CA PHE A 145 -13.33 6.82 0.10
C PHE A 145 -14.34 5.98 -0.68
N PRO A 146 -13.92 5.21 -1.70
CA PRO A 146 -14.77 4.17 -2.25
C PRO A 146 -15.19 3.19 -1.14
N LYS A 147 -16.45 2.77 -1.15
CA LYS A 147 -17.00 1.88 -0.12
C LYS A 147 -16.34 0.50 -0.11
N ASP A 148 -15.83 0.10 -1.26
CA ASP A 148 -15.05 -1.12 -1.50
C ASP A 148 -13.56 -0.97 -1.16
N PHE A 149 -13.16 0.18 -0.62
CA PHE A 149 -11.80 0.43 -0.16
C PHE A 149 -11.74 0.64 1.35
N LEU A 150 -12.55 1.56 1.86
CA LEU A 150 -12.53 1.96 3.27
C LEU A 150 -13.92 2.38 3.73
N ARG A 151 -14.34 1.90 4.89
CA ARG A 151 -15.58 2.32 5.53
C ARG A 151 -15.43 2.46 7.04
N LEU A 152 -16.20 3.35 7.61
CA LEU A 152 -16.37 3.44 9.05
C LEU A 152 -17.24 2.27 9.53
N MET A 153 -16.89 1.69 10.67
CA MET A 153 -17.58 0.55 11.26
C MET A 153 -17.77 0.79 12.76
N SER A 154 -18.98 0.56 13.27
CA SER A 154 -19.23 0.62 14.71
C SER A 154 -18.58 -0.57 15.44
N ALA A 155 -18.54 -0.52 16.77
CA ALA A 155 -18.04 -1.63 17.57
C ALA A 155 -18.92 -2.88 17.41
N GLU A 156 -20.24 -2.71 17.30
CA GLU A 156 -21.20 -3.80 17.14
C GLU A 156 -21.11 -4.46 15.76
N GLU A 157 -20.95 -3.63 14.72
CA GLU A 157 -20.71 -4.13 13.35
C GLU A 157 -19.39 -4.91 13.26
N ALA A 158 -18.35 -4.38 13.92
CA ALA A 158 -17.05 -5.06 13.98
C ALA A 158 -17.15 -6.38 14.74
N GLU A 159 -17.81 -6.40 15.91
CA GLU A 159 -18.04 -7.63 16.68
C GLU A 159 -18.72 -8.70 15.83
N SER A 160 -19.77 -8.33 15.10
CA SER A 160 -20.50 -9.25 14.22
C SER A 160 -19.62 -9.81 13.10
N LYS A 161 -18.66 -9.00 12.59
CA LYS A 161 -17.83 -9.38 11.44
C LYS A 161 -16.58 -10.15 11.82
N ILE A 162 -15.92 -9.80 12.92
CA ILE A 162 -14.64 -10.39 13.33
C ILE A 162 -14.76 -11.37 14.50
N GLY A 163 -15.95 -11.50 15.12
CA GLY A 163 -16.19 -12.39 16.26
C GLY A 163 -15.54 -11.93 17.57
N LEU A 164 -15.01 -10.72 17.63
CA LEU A 164 -14.39 -10.13 18.82
C LEU A 164 -15.01 -8.77 19.08
N LYS A 165 -15.35 -8.47 20.32
CA LYS A 165 -15.92 -7.18 20.72
C LYS A 165 -14.82 -6.12 20.89
N PRO A 166 -14.67 -5.18 19.95
CA PRO A 166 -13.71 -4.10 20.13
C PRO A 166 -14.24 -3.07 21.14
N ARG A 167 -13.34 -2.35 21.78
CA ARG A 167 -13.70 -1.28 22.71
C ARG A 167 -14.35 -0.09 22.02
N LEU A 168 -13.91 0.21 20.81
CA LEU A 168 -14.36 1.35 19.98
C LEU A 168 -14.64 0.89 18.55
N GLY A 169 -15.41 1.68 17.82
CA GLY A 169 -15.51 1.57 16.38
C GLY A 169 -14.17 1.87 15.69
N GLY A 170 -14.15 1.78 14.39
CA GLY A 170 -12.92 1.95 13.65
C GLY A 170 -13.11 1.98 12.13
N LEU A 171 -12.03 1.70 11.43
CA LEU A 171 -12.00 1.62 9.98
C LEU A 171 -11.96 0.15 9.54
N TRP A 172 -12.81 -0.18 8.59
CA TRP A 172 -12.73 -1.43 7.85
C TRP A 172 -12.05 -1.21 6.52
N HIS A 173 -10.93 -1.91 6.28
CA HIS A 173 -10.17 -1.89 5.04
C HIS A 173 -10.53 -3.13 4.23
N GLU A 174 -11.32 -2.98 3.17
CA GLU A 174 -11.87 -4.10 2.41
C GLU A 174 -10.79 -4.91 1.68
N GLY A 175 -9.83 -4.25 1.06
CA GLY A 175 -8.76 -4.89 0.31
C GLY A 175 -7.49 -5.17 1.11
N ALA A 176 -7.53 -4.99 2.44
CA ALA A 176 -6.41 -5.27 3.33
C ALA A 176 -6.42 -6.73 3.82
N GLY A 177 -5.33 -7.15 4.43
CA GLY A 177 -5.23 -8.51 4.95
C GLY A 177 -3.88 -8.81 5.58
N ILE A 178 -3.54 -10.08 5.61
CA ILE A 178 -2.23 -10.56 6.05
C ILE A 178 -1.55 -11.37 4.95
N VAL A 179 -0.23 -11.31 4.93
CA VAL A 179 0.63 -12.03 3.98
C VAL A 179 1.64 -12.86 4.74
N ALA A 180 1.88 -14.09 4.30
CA ALA A 180 2.92 -14.97 4.83
C ALA A 180 4.30 -14.48 4.36
N VAL A 181 4.89 -13.56 5.10
CA VAL A 181 6.12 -12.84 4.70
C VAL A 181 7.33 -13.77 4.58
N ALA A 182 7.45 -14.75 5.46
CA ALA A 182 8.57 -15.67 5.47
C ALA A 182 8.54 -16.71 4.32
N GLU A 183 7.39 -16.84 3.66
CA GLU A 183 7.17 -17.79 2.57
C GLU A 183 7.16 -17.11 1.19
N TRP A 184 7.26 -15.79 1.19
CA TRP A 184 7.23 -14.94 -0.03
C TRP A 184 8.67 -14.56 -0.53
#